data_bd2e70c9fd71bc1f0a3626e4cc6e6ec7
#
_entry.id   bd2e70c9fd71bc1f0a3626e4cc6e6ec7
#
_cell.length_a   1.000
_cell.length_b   1.000
_cell.length_c   1.000
_cell.angle_alpha   90.00
_cell.angle_beta   90.00
_cell.angle_gamma   90.00
#
_symmetry.space_group_name_H-M   'P 1'
#
loop_
_entity.id
_entity.type
_entity.pdbx_description
1 polymer ?
#
loop_
_entity_poly.entity_id
_entity_poly.type
_entity_poly.pdbx_seq_one_letter_code
_entity_poly.pdbx_strand_id
1 'polypeptide(L)'
;MSPSILQINIKPDTPGEVGLPKMPIESTIVTEWGLEGDYNRFRKKEKDNDRDMAVMIISTDILNALNNEGWPVKPGDLGENLTLANIDYASMVPGQQYKIGDIELEISIICNPCSNLYKLSYVGEEKGPQFIKTLMNRRGWYARVLKTGQISAGDTVSLLY
;
A
#
# COMPACT_ATOMS: atom_id res chain seq x y z
N MET A 1 12.72 0.86 17.67
CA MET A 1 11.35 0.36 17.77
C MET A 1 11.13 -0.73 16.74
N SER A 2 10.34 -1.72 17.06
CA SER A 2 10.06 -2.83 16.14
C SER A 2 9.17 -2.40 14.98
N PRO A 3 9.35 -2.99 13.79
CA PRO A 3 8.42 -2.75 12.68
C PRO A 3 6.99 -3.15 13.04
N SER A 4 6.04 -2.31 12.63
CA SER A 4 4.63 -2.54 12.94
C SER A 4 3.72 -1.90 11.87
N ILE A 5 2.45 -2.30 11.88
CA ILE A 5 1.43 -1.59 11.08
C ILE A 5 1.11 -0.27 11.77
N LEU A 6 1.41 0.84 11.09
CA LEU A 6 0.95 2.15 11.54
C LEU A 6 -0.54 2.34 11.24
N GLN A 7 -0.96 1.97 10.04
CA GLN A 7 -2.34 2.19 9.59
C GLN A 7 -2.74 1.14 8.55
N ILE A 8 -3.96 0.64 8.67
CA ILE A 8 -4.60 -0.23 7.68
C ILE A 8 -5.57 0.64 6.89
N ASN A 9 -5.51 0.57 5.55
CA ASN A 9 -6.29 1.43 4.69
C ASN A 9 -7.09 0.62 3.68
N ILE A 10 -8.38 0.96 3.54
CA ILE A 10 -9.24 0.37 2.52
C ILE A 10 -10.06 1.44 1.82
N LYS A 11 -10.55 1.11 0.64
CA LYS A 11 -11.56 1.89 -0.06
C LYS A 11 -12.47 0.93 -0.81
N PRO A 12 -13.77 0.93 -0.49
CA PRO A 12 -14.74 0.12 -1.23
C PRO A 12 -14.88 0.60 -2.67
N ASP A 13 -15.34 -0.29 -3.56
CA ASP A 13 -15.66 0.08 -4.94
C ASP A 13 -16.84 1.06 -4.94
N THR A 14 -16.54 2.32 -5.21
CA THR A 14 -17.53 3.39 -5.25
C THR A 14 -17.63 3.91 -6.68
N PRO A 15 -18.82 3.81 -7.31
CA PRO A 15 -18.99 4.29 -8.68
C PRO A 15 -18.56 5.75 -8.85
N GLY A 16 -17.80 6.02 -9.92
CA GLY A 16 -17.32 7.36 -10.23
C GLY A 16 -16.09 7.81 -9.46
N GLU A 17 -15.58 7.00 -8.53
CA GLU A 17 -14.38 7.32 -7.76
C GLU A 17 -13.19 6.42 -8.15
N VAL A 18 -11.98 6.95 -8.03
CA VAL A 18 -10.75 6.16 -8.13
C VAL A 18 -10.46 5.49 -6.78
N GLY A 19 -9.55 4.51 -6.76
CA GLY A 19 -9.25 3.73 -5.56
C GLY A 19 -8.40 4.43 -4.50
N LEU A 20 -8.30 5.75 -4.52
CA LEU A 20 -7.52 6.52 -3.55
C LEU A 20 -8.14 7.91 -3.31
N PRO A 21 -7.84 8.53 -2.16
CA PRO A 21 -7.10 7.96 -1.03
C PRO A 21 -7.89 6.82 -0.37
N LYS A 22 -7.16 5.86 0.20
CA LYS A 22 -7.79 4.84 1.02
C LYS A 22 -7.93 5.36 2.45
N MET A 23 -8.93 4.86 3.16
CA MET A 23 -9.29 5.37 4.49
C MET A 23 -8.90 4.38 5.59
N PRO A 24 -8.52 4.88 6.79
CA PRO A 24 -8.06 4.03 7.87
C PRO A 24 -9.19 3.17 8.46
N ILE A 25 -8.84 1.94 8.80
CA ILE A 25 -9.67 1.05 9.62
C ILE A 25 -8.80 0.41 10.71
N GLU A 26 -9.45 -0.03 11.79
CA GLU A 26 -8.73 -0.57 12.94
C GLU A 26 -8.25 -2.01 12.71
N SER A 27 -9.06 -2.84 12.09
CA SER A 27 -8.76 -4.25 11.82
C SER A 27 -9.55 -4.77 10.63
N THR A 28 -9.07 -5.87 10.05
CA THR A 28 -9.76 -6.53 8.95
C THR A 28 -9.27 -7.97 8.80
N ILE A 29 -10.02 -8.74 8.03
CA ILE A 29 -9.61 -10.06 7.58
C ILE A 29 -8.89 -9.91 6.24
N VAL A 30 -7.78 -10.62 6.10
CA VAL A 30 -7.02 -10.69 4.85
C VAL A 30 -7.22 -12.06 4.23
N THR A 31 -7.71 -12.07 2.99
CA THR A 31 -7.87 -13.28 2.19
C THR A 31 -6.78 -13.36 1.13
N GLU A 32 -6.75 -14.42 0.37
CA GLU A 32 -5.81 -14.54 -0.76
C GLU A 32 -6.01 -13.46 -1.83
N TRP A 33 -7.16 -12.79 -1.81
CA TRP A 33 -7.50 -11.72 -2.76
C TRP A 33 -7.19 -10.33 -2.23
N GLY A 34 -6.81 -10.21 -0.95
CA GLY A 34 -6.51 -8.95 -0.29
C GLY A 34 -7.38 -8.70 0.93
N LEU A 35 -7.50 -7.44 1.34
CA LEU A 35 -8.24 -7.04 2.54
C LEU A 35 -9.74 -7.02 2.27
N GLU A 36 -10.52 -7.58 3.19
CA GLU A 36 -11.97 -7.47 3.12
C GLU A 36 -12.40 -6.00 3.16
N GLY A 37 -13.36 -5.67 2.31
CA GLY A 37 -13.88 -4.30 2.19
C GLY A 37 -13.08 -3.41 1.23
N ASP A 38 -11.95 -3.87 0.75
CA ASP A 38 -11.10 -3.10 -0.16
C ASP A 38 -11.34 -3.47 -1.62
N TYR A 39 -11.12 -2.50 -2.50
CA TYR A 39 -11.19 -2.70 -3.94
C TYR A 39 -9.99 -2.06 -4.62
N ASN A 40 -9.17 -2.89 -5.24
CA ASN A 40 -8.06 -2.42 -6.07
C ASN A 40 -8.54 -2.39 -7.53
N ARG A 41 -8.85 -1.18 -8.02
CA ARG A 41 -9.39 -0.97 -9.36
C ARG A 41 -8.42 -1.44 -10.45
N PHE A 42 -7.15 -1.10 -10.32
CA PHE A 42 -6.13 -1.47 -11.30
C PHE A 42 -5.99 -2.99 -11.42
N ARG A 43 -5.85 -3.66 -10.30
CA ARG A 43 -5.75 -5.12 -10.27
C ARG A 43 -6.97 -5.78 -10.90
N LYS A 44 -8.16 -5.32 -10.53
CA LYS A 44 -9.42 -5.91 -10.97
C LYS A 44 -9.67 -5.73 -12.45
N LYS A 45 -9.41 -4.54 -12.99
CA LYS A 45 -9.74 -4.17 -14.37
C LYS A 45 -8.62 -4.42 -15.36
N GLU A 46 -7.37 -4.22 -14.95
CA GLU A 46 -6.21 -4.29 -15.85
C GLU A 46 -5.39 -5.57 -15.69
N LYS A 47 -5.47 -6.22 -14.52
CA LYS A 47 -4.62 -7.37 -14.18
C LYS A 47 -5.41 -8.63 -13.84
N ASP A 48 -6.66 -8.70 -14.27
CA ASP A 48 -7.52 -9.89 -14.11
C ASP A 48 -7.54 -10.39 -12.65
N ASN A 49 -7.57 -9.46 -11.71
CA ASN A 49 -7.57 -9.72 -10.26
C ASN A 49 -6.37 -10.56 -9.79
N ASP A 50 -5.18 -10.27 -10.29
CA ASP A 50 -3.94 -10.98 -9.99
C ASP A 50 -3.66 -11.04 -8.48
N ARG A 51 -3.49 -12.25 -7.93
CA ARG A 51 -3.20 -12.46 -6.51
C ARG A 51 -1.82 -11.96 -6.08
N ASP A 52 -0.90 -11.81 -7.03
CA ASP A 52 0.41 -11.20 -6.74
C ASP A 52 0.29 -9.73 -6.39
N MET A 53 -0.87 -9.12 -6.64
CA MET A 53 -1.20 -7.73 -6.32
C MET A 53 -2.27 -7.64 -5.23
N ALA A 54 -2.39 -8.66 -4.39
CA ALA A 54 -3.46 -8.75 -3.39
C ALA A 54 -3.39 -7.63 -2.34
N VAL A 55 -2.19 -7.27 -1.89
CA VAL A 55 -1.97 -6.26 -0.86
C VAL A 55 -0.90 -5.29 -1.34
N MET A 56 -1.11 -3.99 -1.11
CA MET A 56 -0.12 -2.97 -1.39
C MET A 56 0.43 -2.42 -0.08
N ILE A 57 1.74 -2.32 0.03
CA ILE A 57 2.43 -1.87 1.25
C ILE A 57 3.42 -0.74 0.94
N ILE A 58 3.55 0.18 1.91
CA ILE A 58 4.57 1.23 1.88
C ILE A 58 5.05 1.48 3.31
N SER A 59 6.23 2.06 3.43
CA SER A 59 6.82 2.38 4.73
C SER A 59 6.77 3.88 5.00
N THR A 60 6.76 4.23 6.28
CA THR A 60 6.67 5.63 6.70
C THR A 60 7.89 6.46 6.32
N ASP A 61 9.06 5.85 6.14
CA ASP A 61 10.26 6.56 5.69
C ASP A 61 10.07 7.19 4.30
N ILE A 62 9.35 6.51 3.40
CA ILE A 62 8.98 7.08 2.09
C ILE A 62 8.02 8.26 2.27
N LEU A 63 6.99 8.11 3.11
CA LEU A 63 6.05 9.20 3.34
C LEU A 63 6.75 10.43 3.93
N ASN A 64 7.68 10.20 4.87
CA ASN A 64 8.46 11.28 5.47
C ASN A 64 9.37 11.95 4.43
N ALA A 65 10.02 11.17 3.56
CA ALA A 65 10.84 11.71 2.49
C ALA A 65 10.02 12.58 1.54
N LEU A 66 8.83 12.12 1.13
CA LEU A 66 7.93 12.87 0.26
C LEU A 66 7.47 14.17 0.93
N ASN A 67 7.16 14.13 2.22
CA ASN A 67 6.79 15.32 2.98
C ASN A 67 7.93 16.34 3.00
N ASN A 68 9.16 15.88 3.20
CA ASN A 68 10.35 16.75 3.18
C ASN A 68 10.59 17.35 1.80
N GLU A 69 10.14 16.71 0.74
CA GLU A 69 10.21 17.22 -0.64
C GLU A 69 9.07 18.17 -0.99
N GLY A 70 8.14 18.41 -0.06
CA GLY A 70 7.03 19.34 -0.24
C GLY A 70 5.69 18.70 -0.60
N TRP A 71 5.61 17.37 -0.66
CA TRP A 71 4.37 16.67 -0.95
C TRP A 71 3.72 16.22 0.35
N PRO A 72 2.52 16.74 0.71
CA PRO A 72 1.89 16.43 2.00
C PRO A 72 1.16 15.08 1.99
N VAL A 73 1.86 14.02 1.64
CA VAL A 73 1.31 12.67 1.53
C VAL A 73 1.04 12.10 2.93
N LYS A 74 -0.16 11.55 3.11
CA LYS A 74 -0.58 10.89 4.34
C LYS A 74 -0.76 9.38 4.09
N PRO A 75 -0.75 8.57 5.17
CA PRO A 75 -1.09 7.14 5.04
C PRO A 75 -2.42 6.94 4.30
N GLY A 76 -2.43 6.03 3.34
CA GLY A 76 -3.59 5.75 2.50
C GLY A 76 -3.65 6.54 1.20
N ASP A 77 -2.97 7.67 1.11
CA ASP A 77 -3.05 8.55 -0.07
C ASP A 77 -2.53 7.91 -1.35
N LEU A 78 -1.52 7.07 -1.25
CA LEU A 78 -0.92 6.42 -2.42
C LEU A 78 -1.65 5.15 -2.85
N GLY A 79 -2.72 4.80 -2.14
CA GLY A 79 -3.51 3.60 -2.42
C GLY A 79 -3.02 2.35 -1.70
N GLU A 80 -2.07 2.50 -0.77
CA GLU A 80 -1.57 1.36 -0.01
C GLU A 80 -2.58 0.85 1.01
N ASN A 81 -2.60 -0.47 1.19
CA ASN A 81 -3.40 -1.13 2.22
C ASN A 81 -2.73 -1.08 3.58
N LEU A 82 -1.42 -1.26 3.62
CA LEU A 82 -0.66 -1.27 4.86
C LEU A 82 0.41 -0.19 4.81
N THR A 83 0.34 0.74 5.76
CA THR A 83 1.40 1.70 6.00
C THR A 83 2.21 1.19 7.18
N LEU A 84 3.47 0.82 6.94
CA LEU A 84 4.34 0.17 7.92
C LEU A 84 5.31 1.18 8.52
N ALA A 85 5.46 1.13 9.85
CA ALA A 85 6.40 1.96 10.58
C ALA A 85 7.65 1.17 10.95
N ASN A 86 8.78 1.86 11.09
CA ASN A 86 10.04 1.32 11.58
C ASN A 86 10.63 0.21 10.71
N ILE A 87 10.40 0.29 9.42
CA ILE A 87 11.00 -0.59 8.42
C ILE A 87 11.60 0.27 7.31
N ASP A 88 12.78 -0.12 6.83
CA ASP A 88 13.47 0.60 5.77
C ASP A 88 12.94 0.14 4.41
N TYR A 89 12.34 1.06 3.67
CA TYR A 89 11.84 0.76 2.32
C TYR A 89 12.91 0.18 1.40
N ALA A 90 14.14 0.71 1.49
CA ALA A 90 15.25 0.25 0.64
C ALA A 90 15.63 -1.22 0.90
N SER A 91 15.27 -1.77 2.07
CA SER A 91 15.53 -3.17 2.39
C SER A 91 14.47 -4.12 1.84
N MET A 92 13.34 -3.60 1.35
CA MET A 92 12.23 -4.41 0.86
C MET A 92 12.48 -4.81 -0.60
N VAL A 93 12.54 -6.11 -0.85
CA VAL A 93 12.81 -6.65 -2.19
C VAL A 93 11.88 -7.82 -2.51
N PRO A 94 11.59 -8.09 -3.80
CA PRO A 94 10.78 -9.23 -4.18
C PRO A 94 11.31 -10.55 -3.60
N GLY A 95 10.38 -11.41 -3.19
CA GLY A 95 10.70 -12.71 -2.61
C GLY A 95 10.82 -12.71 -1.09
N GLN A 96 10.98 -11.55 -0.45
CA GLN A 96 10.99 -11.48 1.01
C GLN A 96 9.60 -11.80 1.57
N GLN A 97 9.61 -12.55 2.67
CA GLN A 97 8.39 -12.98 3.35
C GLN A 97 8.32 -12.36 4.74
N TYR A 98 7.15 -11.87 5.09
CA TYR A 98 6.89 -11.21 6.37
C TYR A 98 5.70 -11.87 7.07
N LYS A 99 5.81 -12.01 8.39
CA LYS A 99 4.66 -12.28 9.24
C LYS A 99 4.15 -10.95 9.79
N ILE A 100 2.86 -10.69 9.62
CA ILE A 100 2.21 -9.46 10.07
C ILE A 100 0.90 -9.87 10.76
N GLY A 101 0.82 -9.69 12.09
CA GLY A 101 -0.32 -10.22 12.83
C GLY A 101 -0.49 -11.72 12.58
N ASP A 102 -1.66 -12.12 12.12
CA ASP A 102 -1.95 -13.54 11.83
C ASP A 102 -1.64 -13.94 10.38
N ILE A 103 -1.22 -13.02 9.53
CA ILE A 103 -0.99 -13.30 8.11
C ILE A 103 0.49 -13.46 7.77
N GLU A 104 0.75 -14.05 6.61
CA GLU A 104 2.07 -14.05 5.99
C GLU A 104 1.96 -13.52 4.56
N LEU A 105 2.87 -12.63 4.21
CA LEU A 105 2.94 -11.99 2.89
C LEU A 105 4.30 -12.22 2.26
N GLU A 106 4.33 -12.24 0.93
CA GLU A 106 5.57 -12.23 0.15
C GLU A 106 5.56 -11.05 -0.80
N ILE A 107 6.64 -10.24 -0.78
CA ILE A 107 6.81 -9.13 -1.73
C ILE A 107 6.86 -9.68 -3.14
N SER A 108 6.04 -9.15 -4.03
CA SER A 108 5.89 -9.66 -5.40
C SER A 108 6.46 -8.71 -6.45
N ILE A 109 5.80 -7.59 -6.67
CA ILE A 109 6.16 -6.62 -7.72
C ILE A 109 6.05 -5.20 -7.19
N ILE A 110 6.84 -4.31 -7.79
CA ILE A 110 6.77 -2.89 -7.43
C ILE A 110 5.46 -2.28 -7.93
N CYS A 111 4.88 -1.38 -7.14
CA CYS A 111 3.72 -0.60 -7.56
C CYS A 111 4.19 0.65 -8.30
N ASN A 112 3.86 0.75 -9.59
CA ASN A 112 4.21 1.91 -10.38
C ASN A 112 3.20 3.05 -10.18
N PRO A 113 3.66 4.32 -10.17
CA PRO A 113 2.74 5.45 -10.12
C PRO A 113 1.92 5.55 -11.40
N CYS A 114 0.69 6.05 -11.27
CA CYS A 114 -0.23 6.21 -12.40
C CYS A 114 -1.06 7.49 -12.26
N SER A 115 -1.79 7.83 -13.32
CA SER A 115 -2.57 9.08 -13.39
C SER A 115 -3.71 9.15 -12.38
N ASN A 116 -4.10 8.05 -11.73
CA ASN A 116 -5.07 8.09 -10.64
C ASN A 116 -4.60 9.00 -9.49
N LEU A 117 -3.28 9.15 -9.33
CA LEU A 117 -2.69 10.03 -8.32
C LEU A 117 -3.02 11.51 -8.55
N TYR A 118 -3.42 11.89 -9.75
CA TYR A 118 -3.84 13.26 -10.04
C TYR A 118 -5.08 13.67 -9.25
N LYS A 119 -5.85 12.70 -8.75
CA LYS A 119 -7.06 12.97 -7.96
C LYS A 119 -6.77 13.41 -6.52
N LEU A 120 -5.52 13.26 -6.07
CA LEU A 120 -5.13 13.80 -4.76
C LEU A 120 -5.21 15.33 -4.80
N SER A 121 -5.78 15.93 -3.73
CA SER A 121 -6.07 17.36 -3.69
C SER A 121 -4.86 18.26 -3.87
N TYR A 122 -3.68 17.77 -3.48
CA TYR A 122 -2.42 18.53 -3.58
C TYR A 122 -1.63 18.22 -4.86
N VAL A 123 -2.16 17.44 -5.77
CA VAL A 123 -1.51 17.05 -7.02
C VAL A 123 -2.20 17.74 -8.20
N GLY A 124 -3.32 17.18 -8.67
CA GLY A 124 -4.05 17.71 -9.82
C GLY A 124 -3.34 17.47 -11.15
N GLU A 125 -3.95 17.96 -12.23
CA GLU A 125 -3.42 17.81 -13.59
C GLU A 125 -2.09 18.53 -13.78
N GLU A 126 -1.93 19.70 -13.15
CA GLU A 126 -0.74 20.52 -13.31
C GLU A 126 0.50 19.89 -12.69
N LYS A 127 0.37 19.37 -11.47
CA LYS A 127 1.49 18.77 -10.72
C LYS A 127 1.63 17.25 -10.95
N GLY A 128 0.65 16.65 -11.61
CA GLY A 128 0.60 15.21 -11.82
C GLY A 128 1.85 14.61 -12.45
N PRO A 129 2.34 15.13 -13.59
CA PRO A 129 3.55 14.58 -14.23
C PRO A 129 4.78 14.62 -13.32
N GLN A 130 4.95 15.69 -12.56
CA GLN A 130 6.05 15.82 -11.60
C GLN A 130 5.90 14.80 -10.47
N PHE A 131 4.69 14.61 -9.95
CA PHE A 131 4.45 13.67 -8.86
C PHE A 131 4.72 12.23 -9.29
N ILE A 132 4.29 11.86 -10.50
CA ILE A 132 4.58 10.53 -11.05
C ILE A 132 6.10 10.31 -11.13
N LYS A 133 6.83 11.29 -11.64
CA LYS A 133 8.30 11.23 -11.74
C LYS A 133 8.94 11.06 -10.37
N THR A 134 8.45 11.82 -9.38
CA THR A 134 8.90 11.76 -8.00
C THR A 134 8.69 10.37 -7.38
N LEU A 135 7.58 9.71 -7.71
CA LEU A 135 7.20 8.42 -7.14
C LEU A 135 7.79 7.20 -7.85
N MET A 136 8.55 7.37 -8.92
CA MET A 136 9.18 6.23 -9.59
C MET A 136 10.02 5.45 -8.59
N ASN A 137 9.76 4.15 -8.47
CA ASN A 137 10.39 3.22 -7.55
C ASN A 137 10.13 3.52 -6.05
N ARG A 138 9.16 4.38 -5.74
CA ARG A 138 8.86 4.79 -4.35
C ARG A 138 7.38 4.67 -3.96
N ARG A 139 6.53 4.20 -4.87
CA ARG A 139 5.09 4.13 -4.58
C ARG A 139 4.69 2.95 -3.72
N GLY A 140 5.59 2.05 -3.41
CA GLY A 140 5.29 0.88 -2.59
C GLY A 140 5.43 -0.42 -3.36
N TRP A 141 5.17 -1.51 -2.65
CA TRP A 141 5.26 -2.87 -3.16
C TRP A 141 3.91 -3.56 -3.10
N TYR A 142 3.62 -4.35 -4.11
CA TYR A 142 2.57 -5.36 -3.99
C TYR A 142 3.11 -6.59 -3.28
N ALA A 143 2.21 -7.33 -2.65
CA ALA A 143 2.52 -8.58 -1.98
C ALA A 143 1.41 -9.60 -2.22
N ARG A 144 1.80 -10.87 -2.31
CA ARG A 144 0.85 -11.98 -2.33
C ARG A 144 0.63 -12.51 -0.93
N VAL A 145 -0.55 -13.03 -0.67
CA VAL A 145 -0.90 -13.58 0.64
C VAL A 145 -0.55 -15.06 0.67
N LEU A 146 0.39 -15.43 1.55
CA LEU A 146 0.79 -16.83 1.75
C LEU A 146 -0.06 -17.50 2.82
N LYS A 147 -0.46 -16.73 3.84
CA LYS A 147 -1.32 -17.21 4.92
C LYS A 147 -2.37 -16.14 5.22
N THR A 148 -3.64 -16.56 5.20
CA THR A 148 -4.78 -15.68 5.50
C THR A 148 -4.95 -15.53 7.02
N GLY A 149 -5.67 -14.49 7.43
CA GLY A 149 -5.95 -14.26 8.86
C GLY A 149 -6.40 -12.85 9.12
N GLN A 150 -6.37 -12.47 10.39
CA GLN A 150 -6.78 -11.14 10.84
C GLN A 150 -5.55 -10.27 11.13
N ILE A 151 -5.67 -8.99 10.81
CA ILE A 151 -4.68 -7.97 11.16
C ILE A 151 -5.36 -6.81 11.88
N SER A 152 -4.59 -6.14 12.74
CA SER A 152 -5.02 -4.95 13.46
C SER A 152 -3.91 -3.90 13.42
N ALA A 153 -4.28 -2.63 13.47
CA ALA A 153 -3.32 -1.54 13.58
C ALA A 153 -2.44 -1.79 14.81
N GLY A 154 -1.13 -1.61 14.68
CA GLY A 154 -0.16 -1.89 15.73
C GLY A 154 0.44 -3.29 15.70
N ASP A 155 -0.08 -4.19 14.88
CA ASP A 155 0.48 -5.54 14.77
C ASP A 155 1.95 -5.49 14.33
N THR A 156 2.75 -6.39 14.92
CA THR A 156 4.18 -6.50 14.61
C THR A 156 4.41 -7.05 13.22
N VAL A 157 5.44 -6.52 12.56
CA VAL A 157 5.93 -7.00 11.26
C VAL A 157 7.27 -7.69 11.50
N SER A 158 7.37 -8.96 11.13
CA SER A 158 8.60 -9.76 11.30
C SER A 158 9.04 -10.35 9.96
N LEU A 159 10.31 -10.18 9.62
CA LEU A 159 10.90 -10.80 8.43
C LEU A 159 11.06 -12.30 8.68
N LEU A 160 10.53 -13.13 7.78
CA LEU A 160 10.67 -14.59 7.84
C LEU A 160 11.83 -15.08 6.98
N TYR A 161 11.94 -14.55 5.75
CA TYR A 161 12.99 -14.92 4.79
C TYR A 161 13.45 -13.73 3.98
#